data_57cb6cf0a46e72bc2240c5d1046afbd6
#
_entry.id   57cb6cf0a46e72bc2240c5d1046afbd6
#
_cell.length_a   1.000
_cell.length_b   1.000
_cell.length_c   1.000
_cell.angle_alpha   90.00
_cell.angle_beta   90.00
_cell.angle_gamma   90.00
#
_symmetry.space_group_name_H-M   'P 1'
#
loop_
_entity.id
_entity.type
_entity.pdbx_description
1 polymer ?
#
loop_
_entity_poly.entity_id
_entity_poly.type
_entity_poly.pdbx_seq_one_letter_code
_entity_poly.pdbx_strand_id
1 'polypeptide(L)'
;LLASSAASDVYKRQGWCLGLPIAAFSVSLFVLQMTAADLAARLLPLLFFACAWLCWRHVEGKRLVWSIASVMMLGLPIGAAAFWKQGEEEKASVQALNAEWLARGMKGYSGLLRVKDRDRLMVENADCLGPVPGIGNFRHTTSIRHFRFLKNLGYRDEFTRTYGQGGTLFSDLLLGHGFVLASRPMEGMECVLFREGMYLYRLPGARWGLVVSQGALGLRLDENADVFSNLNALHAALCPSAEGPLYVPVTMRTEMSGPFYRAGIPEYPGAVYGFPQTDTAELRVNGCAVSVMAEAQKTSGGTSRTYNGVLELKRAAVAGETVVEGRMLRVVEAPLLAAAARTPEQDVPVLGKEQDKYGLEAKGRGGHVEVELTAGEGEALMVPVVYDRGWRARRNGMEAPVEKVGELMAVRLLEGQNRVVFDYYPPLLKSSLLVSSGAAVIFLLYAWWARRHPESSLRRIVLACGYRLFQCCAAVVLAAVYMGSIVLFIMQSAL
;
A
#
# COMPACT_ATOMS: atom_id res chain seq x y z
N LEU A 1 42.18 14.07 -46.44
CA LEU A 1 42.68 12.94 -45.63
C LEU A 1 42.28 13.05 -44.14
N LEU A 2 42.33 14.27 -43.51
CA LEU A 2 41.93 14.43 -42.11
C LEU A 2 40.41 14.33 -41.87
N ALA A 3 39.57 14.70 -42.83
CA ALA A 3 38.12 14.60 -42.73
C ALA A 3 37.62 13.12 -42.84
N SER A 4 38.33 12.25 -43.55
CA SER A 4 37.99 10.84 -43.68
C SER A 4 38.34 10.02 -42.43
N SER A 5 39.40 10.41 -41.69
CA SER A 5 39.79 9.72 -40.44
C SER A 5 38.82 10.05 -39.28
N ALA A 6 38.40 11.30 -39.20
CA ALA A 6 37.42 11.73 -38.18
C ALA A 6 36.03 11.06 -38.36
N ALA A 7 35.61 10.88 -39.63
CA ALA A 7 34.38 10.15 -39.93
C ALA A 7 34.48 8.66 -39.55
N SER A 8 35.65 8.02 -39.81
CA SER A 8 35.89 6.64 -39.42
C SER A 8 35.87 6.39 -37.90
N ASP A 9 36.40 7.34 -37.10
CA ASP A 9 36.41 7.25 -35.64
C ASP A 9 35.01 7.44 -35.03
N VAL A 10 34.21 8.32 -35.63
CA VAL A 10 32.78 8.48 -35.22
C VAL A 10 31.99 7.20 -35.52
N TYR A 11 32.24 6.56 -36.69
CA TYR A 11 31.59 5.29 -37.03
C TYR A 11 31.98 4.15 -36.10
N LYS A 12 33.24 4.05 -35.71
CA LYS A 12 33.72 3.02 -34.77
C LYS A 12 33.09 3.21 -33.37
N ARG A 13 33.03 4.43 -32.87
CA ARG A 13 32.40 4.72 -31.57
C ARG A 13 30.88 4.46 -31.58
N GLN A 14 30.18 4.69 -32.69
CA GLN A 14 28.76 4.40 -32.83
C GLN A 14 28.47 2.87 -32.87
N GLY A 15 29.38 2.07 -33.39
CA GLY A 15 29.25 0.61 -33.37
C GLY A 15 29.30 0.00 -31.97
N TRP A 16 30.09 0.57 -31.08
CA TRP A 16 30.16 0.16 -29.67
C TRP A 16 28.92 0.53 -28.87
N CYS A 17 28.28 1.66 -29.18
CA CYS A 17 27.04 2.09 -28.51
C CYS A 17 25.84 1.18 -28.82
N LEU A 18 25.87 0.45 -29.93
CA LEU A 18 24.85 -0.55 -30.32
C LEU A 18 25.22 -1.97 -29.92
N GLY A 19 26.51 -2.33 -30.00
CA GLY A 19 26.99 -3.66 -29.70
C GLY A 19 26.81 -4.06 -28.23
N LEU A 20 27.05 -3.13 -27.31
CA LEU A 20 26.89 -3.36 -25.86
C LEU A 20 25.43 -3.63 -25.44
N PRO A 21 24.42 -2.85 -25.84
CA PRO A 21 23.02 -3.17 -25.55
C PRO A 21 22.55 -4.48 -26.16
N ILE A 22 22.96 -4.79 -27.38
CA ILE A 22 22.61 -6.06 -28.06
C ILE A 22 23.26 -7.26 -27.36
N ALA A 23 24.53 -7.15 -26.95
CA ALA A 23 25.21 -8.20 -26.20
C ALA A 23 24.57 -8.41 -24.82
N ALA A 24 24.30 -7.33 -24.08
CA ALA A 24 23.60 -7.38 -22.77
C ALA A 24 22.20 -7.98 -22.89
N PHE A 25 21.48 -7.65 -23.97
CA PHE A 25 20.17 -8.22 -24.27
C PHE A 25 20.27 -9.71 -24.59
N SER A 26 21.23 -10.12 -25.40
CA SER A 26 21.44 -11.53 -25.73
C SER A 26 21.78 -12.36 -24.49
N VAL A 27 22.60 -11.82 -23.58
CA VAL A 27 22.89 -12.45 -22.28
C VAL A 27 21.63 -12.54 -21.41
N SER A 28 20.81 -11.49 -21.37
CA SER A 28 19.56 -11.50 -20.60
C SER A 28 18.54 -12.52 -21.13
N LEU A 29 18.53 -12.79 -22.43
CA LEU A 29 17.70 -13.82 -23.06
C LEU A 29 18.16 -15.25 -22.69
N PHE A 30 19.46 -15.44 -22.57
CA PHE A 30 20.03 -16.75 -22.27
C PHE A 30 19.87 -17.16 -20.81
N VAL A 31 19.89 -16.18 -19.91
CA VAL A 31 19.82 -16.40 -18.45
C VAL A 31 18.37 -16.51 -17.93
N LEU A 32 17.40 -15.95 -18.63
CA LEU A 32 15.99 -15.95 -18.22
C LEU A 32 15.21 -16.95 -19.08
N GLN A 33 14.65 -17.99 -18.51
CA GLN A 33 13.65 -18.87 -19.15
C GLN A 33 12.39 -18.05 -19.47
N MET A 34 12.42 -17.33 -20.58
CA MET A 34 11.36 -16.38 -20.95
C MET A 34 10.31 -17.03 -21.82
N THR A 35 9.05 -16.68 -21.60
CA THR A 35 7.96 -17.01 -22.52
C THR A 35 8.08 -16.20 -23.82
N ALA A 36 7.47 -16.68 -24.91
CA ALA A 36 7.46 -15.98 -26.20
C ALA A 36 6.85 -14.55 -26.08
N ALA A 37 5.89 -14.35 -25.15
CA ALA A 37 5.28 -13.04 -24.88
C ALA A 37 6.26 -12.07 -24.18
N ASP A 38 7.07 -12.57 -23.25
CA ASP A 38 8.10 -11.76 -22.58
C ASP A 38 9.21 -11.37 -23.57
N LEU A 39 9.53 -12.27 -24.51
CA LEU A 39 10.47 -12.01 -25.59
C LEU A 39 9.94 -10.90 -26.52
N ALA A 40 8.69 -10.98 -26.95
CA ALA A 40 8.05 -9.98 -27.79
C ALA A 40 7.97 -8.61 -27.09
N ALA A 41 7.60 -8.56 -25.81
CA ALA A 41 7.53 -7.34 -25.03
C ALA A 41 8.88 -6.63 -24.90
N ARG A 42 9.99 -7.37 -24.91
CA ARG A 42 11.34 -6.80 -24.84
C ARG A 42 11.96 -6.48 -26.22
N LEU A 43 11.64 -7.28 -27.23
CA LEU A 43 12.09 -7.03 -28.62
C LEU A 43 11.43 -5.79 -29.21
N LEU A 44 10.16 -5.54 -28.88
CA LEU A 44 9.40 -4.41 -29.41
C LEU A 44 10.05 -3.04 -29.13
N PRO A 45 10.45 -2.69 -27.89
CA PRO A 45 11.18 -1.44 -27.61
C PRO A 45 12.52 -1.33 -28.34
N LEU A 46 13.25 -2.45 -28.53
CA LEU A 46 14.50 -2.47 -29.30
C LEU A 46 14.27 -2.26 -30.79
N LEU A 47 13.24 -2.83 -31.36
CA LEU A 47 12.81 -2.61 -32.74
C LEU A 47 12.42 -1.15 -32.94
N PHE A 48 11.65 -0.57 -32.01
CA PHE A 48 11.30 0.86 -32.04
C PHE A 48 12.53 1.74 -31.91
N PHE A 49 13.49 1.39 -31.04
CA PHE A 49 14.74 2.14 -30.90
C PHE A 49 15.59 2.03 -32.18
N ALA A 50 15.68 0.86 -32.78
CA ALA A 50 16.38 0.65 -34.06
C ALA A 50 15.71 1.43 -35.20
N CYS A 51 14.38 1.42 -35.28
CA CYS A 51 13.62 2.22 -36.25
C CYS A 51 13.81 3.72 -36.03
N ALA A 52 13.75 4.20 -34.77
CA ALA A 52 14.00 5.59 -34.44
C ALA A 52 15.43 6.03 -34.79
N TRP A 53 16.42 5.14 -34.55
CA TRP A 53 17.82 5.37 -34.92
C TRP A 53 18.03 5.40 -36.43
N LEU A 54 17.40 4.51 -37.19
CA LEU A 54 17.42 4.48 -38.67
C LEU A 54 16.75 5.73 -39.25
N CYS A 55 15.59 6.13 -38.71
CA CYS A 55 14.93 7.39 -39.08
C CYS A 55 15.81 8.61 -38.76
N TRP A 56 16.49 8.60 -37.63
CA TRP A 56 17.41 9.67 -37.24
C TRP A 56 18.58 9.84 -38.23
N ARG A 57 19.10 8.73 -38.75
CA ARG A 57 20.22 8.77 -39.70
C ARG A 57 19.86 9.40 -41.04
N HIS A 58 18.56 9.38 -41.41
CA HIS A 58 18.09 9.81 -42.72
C HIS A 58 17.17 11.07 -42.69
N VAL A 59 16.89 11.66 -41.53
CA VAL A 59 15.88 12.72 -41.40
C VAL A 59 16.44 13.94 -40.68
N GLU A 60 16.48 15.07 -41.37
CA GLU A 60 16.94 16.34 -40.81
C GLU A 60 15.84 17.08 -40.01
N GLY A 61 16.23 17.65 -38.85
CA GLY A 61 15.52 18.70 -38.15
C GLY A 61 14.12 18.34 -37.59
N LYS A 62 13.08 19.03 -38.05
CA LYS A 62 11.71 18.95 -37.49
C LYS A 62 11.06 17.56 -37.60
N ARG A 63 11.42 16.79 -38.62
CA ARG A 63 10.89 15.44 -38.85
C ARG A 63 11.40 14.45 -37.77
N LEU A 64 12.60 14.66 -37.21
CA LEU A 64 13.14 13.86 -36.13
C LEU A 64 12.29 13.93 -34.87
N VAL A 65 11.91 15.15 -34.46
CA VAL A 65 11.08 15.36 -33.25
C VAL A 65 9.73 14.68 -33.40
N TRP A 66 9.09 14.80 -34.58
CA TRP A 66 7.83 14.13 -34.87
C TRP A 66 7.96 12.62 -34.95
N SER A 67 9.08 12.11 -35.49
CA SER A 67 9.34 10.66 -35.51
C SER A 67 9.53 10.10 -34.11
N ILE A 68 10.28 10.76 -33.24
CA ILE A 68 10.46 10.37 -31.84
C ILE A 68 9.13 10.44 -31.08
N ALA A 69 8.36 11.52 -31.23
CA ALA A 69 7.08 11.66 -30.60
C ALA A 69 6.08 10.59 -31.07
N SER A 70 6.07 10.29 -32.35
CA SER A 70 5.22 9.22 -32.93
C SER A 70 5.61 7.83 -32.41
N VAL A 71 6.91 7.54 -32.32
CA VAL A 71 7.43 6.29 -31.75
C VAL A 71 7.10 6.18 -30.26
N MET A 72 7.23 7.26 -29.50
CA MET A 72 6.83 7.27 -28.09
C MET A 72 5.29 7.12 -27.92
N MET A 73 4.49 7.80 -28.73
CA MET A 73 3.03 7.68 -28.69
C MET A 73 2.53 6.30 -29.12
N LEU A 74 3.17 5.65 -30.06
CA LEU A 74 2.84 4.28 -30.46
C LEU A 74 3.39 3.24 -29.51
N GLY A 75 4.57 3.48 -28.92
CA GLY A 75 5.22 2.56 -27.99
C GLY A 75 4.48 2.45 -26.64
N LEU A 76 3.87 3.52 -26.16
CA LEU A 76 3.11 3.53 -24.90
C LEU A 76 1.89 2.58 -24.92
N PRO A 77 0.95 2.66 -25.87
CA PRO A 77 -0.19 1.73 -25.92
C PRO A 77 0.21 0.30 -26.26
N ILE A 78 1.25 0.10 -27.08
CA ILE A 78 1.74 -1.25 -27.41
C ILE A 78 2.44 -1.87 -26.19
N GLY A 79 3.25 -1.09 -25.46
CA GLY A 79 3.82 -1.51 -24.19
C GLY A 79 2.75 -1.84 -23.15
N ALA A 80 1.74 -0.99 -23.02
CA ALA A 80 0.61 -1.24 -22.14
C ALA A 80 -0.17 -2.52 -22.55
N ALA A 81 -0.42 -2.73 -23.84
CA ALA A 81 -1.10 -3.91 -24.35
C ALA A 81 -0.28 -5.20 -24.16
N ALA A 82 1.06 -5.13 -24.28
CA ALA A 82 1.94 -6.27 -24.07
C ALA A 82 2.00 -6.71 -22.59
N PHE A 83 1.79 -5.77 -21.65
CA PHE A 83 1.66 -6.06 -20.22
C PHE A 83 0.24 -6.49 -19.81
N TRP A 84 -0.76 -6.23 -20.65
CA TRP A 84 -2.14 -6.60 -20.38
C TRP A 84 -2.39 -8.04 -20.83
N LYS A 85 -2.20 -8.97 -19.92
CA LYS A 85 -2.55 -10.38 -20.17
C LYS A 85 -4.06 -10.52 -20.12
N GLN A 86 -4.64 -11.24 -21.06
CA GLN A 86 -6.09 -11.52 -21.14
C GLN A 86 -6.67 -12.06 -19.81
N GLY A 87 -5.89 -12.86 -19.07
CA GLY A 87 -6.28 -13.33 -17.73
C GLY A 87 -6.33 -12.28 -16.63
N GLU A 88 -5.74 -11.10 -16.84
CA GLU A 88 -5.85 -9.97 -15.89
C GLU A 88 -7.11 -9.15 -16.15
N GLU A 89 -7.56 -9.08 -17.39
CA GLU A 89 -8.83 -8.46 -17.75
C GLU A 89 -10.02 -9.24 -17.18
N GLU A 90 -10.00 -10.56 -17.26
CA GLU A 90 -10.97 -11.43 -16.62
C GLU A 90 -10.96 -11.28 -15.10
N LYS A 91 -9.80 -11.26 -14.47
CA LYS A 91 -9.66 -10.98 -13.04
C LYS A 91 -10.19 -9.60 -12.66
N ALA A 92 -9.91 -8.57 -13.44
CA ALA A 92 -10.39 -7.21 -13.18
C ALA A 92 -11.92 -7.14 -13.25
N SER A 93 -12.55 -7.82 -14.21
CA SER A 93 -14.01 -7.88 -14.33
C SER A 93 -14.66 -8.61 -13.14
N VAL A 94 -14.10 -9.74 -12.71
CA VAL A 94 -14.54 -10.46 -11.51
C VAL A 94 -14.40 -9.61 -10.27
N GLN A 95 -13.29 -8.86 -10.11
CA GLN A 95 -13.09 -7.97 -8.97
C GLN A 95 -14.08 -6.79 -8.97
N ALA A 96 -14.42 -6.25 -10.14
CA ALA A 96 -15.43 -5.21 -10.24
C ALA A 96 -16.81 -5.73 -9.81
N LEU A 97 -17.20 -6.94 -10.24
CA LEU A 97 -18.44 -7.59 -9.80
C LEU A 97 -18.45 -7.87 -8.29
N ASN A 98 -17.31 -8.25 -7.70
CA ASN A 98 -17.19 -8.43 -6.27
C ASN A 98 -17.31 -7.09 -5.52
N ALA A 99 -16.73 -6.01 -6.05
CA ALA A 99 -16.86 -4.69 -5.45
C ALA A 99 -18.32 -4.17 -5.48
N GLU A 100 -19.04 -4.40 -6.57
CA GLU A 100 -20.49 -4.08 -6.64
C GLU A 100 -21.31 -4.91 -5.66
N TRP A 101 -21.01 -6.20 -5.52
CA TRP A 101 -21.67 -7.08 -4.57
C TRP A 101 -21.45 -6.61 -3.13
N LEU A 102 -20.22 -6.28 -2.75
CA LEU A 102 -19.89 -5.71 -1.45
C LEU A 102 -20.62 -4.38 -1.21
N ALA A 103 -20.65 -3.49 -2.21
CA ALA A 103 -21.36 -2.22 -2.11
C ALA A 103 -22.87 -2.39 -1.85
N ARG A 104 -23.49 -3.45 -2.38
CA ARG A 104 -24.90 -3.78 -2.08
C ARG A 104 -25.07 -4.20 -0.62
N GLY A 105 -24.19 -5.03 -0.07
CA GLY A 105 -24.21 -5.43 1.34
C GLY A 105 -23.95 -4.27 2.32
N MET A 106 -23.23 -3.25 1.86
CA MET A 106 -22.94 -2.05 2.66
C MET A 106 -23.98 -0.94 2.50
N LYS A 107 -25.01 -1.13 1.66
CA LYS A 107 -26.06 -0.13 1.44
C LYS A 107 -26.81 0.17 2.75
N GLY A 108 -26.96 1.46 3.05
CA GLY A 108 -27.58 1.92 4.29
C GLY A 108 -26.62 2.17 5.45
N TYR A 109 -25.33 1.84 5.28
CA TYR A 109 -24.27 2.18 6.22
C TYR A 109 -23.44 3.36 5.71
N SER A 110 -22.62 3.95 6.60
CA SER A 110 -21.69 5.01 6.17
C SER A 110 -20.75 4.50 5.08
N GLY A 111 -20.71 5.18 3.93
CA GLY A 111 -19.84 4.85 2.81
C GLY A 111 -18.34 5.00 3.09
N LEU A 112 -17.98 5.49 4.29
CA LEU A 112 -16.61 5.61 4.75
C LEU A 112 -16.14 4.39 5.58
N LEU A 113 -17.07 3.52 6.02
CA LEU A 113 -16.70 2.28 6.72
C LEU A 113 -15.94 1.35 5.79
N ARG A 114 -14.86 0.79 6.33
CA ARG A 114 -13.95 -0.08 5.58
C ARG A 114 -14.35 -1.54 5.64
N VAL A 115 -13.98 -2.28 4.60
CA VAL A 115 -14.03 -3.74 4.58
C VAL A 115 -12.64 -4.28 4.93
N LYS A 116 -12.58 -5.14 5.94
CA LYS A 116 -11.41 -5.95 6.24
C LYS A 116 -11.45 -7.20 5.37
N ASP A 117 -10.55 -7.32 4.43
CA ASP A 117 -10.38 -8.56 3.64
C ASP A 117 -9.51 -9.54 4.41
N ARG A 118 -10.14 -10.38 5.24
CA ARG A 118 -9.47 -11.31 6.13
C ARG A 118 -8.70 -12.40 5.39
N ASP A 119 -9.29 -12.92 4.32
CA ASP A 119 -8.80 -14.10 3.61
C ASP A 119 -8.23 -13.76 2.22
N ARG A 120 -8.01 -12.46 1.95
CA ARG A 120 -7.49 -11.94 0.68
C ARG A 120 -8.30 -12.41 -0.53
N LEU A 121 -9.59 -12.23 -0.45
CA LEU A 121 -10.53 -12.55 -1.52
C LEU A 121 -10.58 -11.45 -2.60
N MET A 122 -10.10 -10.27 -2.26
CA MET A 122 -9.94 -9.14 -3.19
C MET A 122 -8.47 -8.95 -3.54
N VAL A 123 -8.19 -8.46 -4.75
CA VAL A 123 -6.83 -8.07 -5.14
C VAL A 123 -6.42 -6.75 -4.47
N GLU A 124 -5.13 -6.50 -4.42
CA GLU A 124 -4.60 -5.22 -3.95
C GLU A 124 -5.19 -4.07 -4.79
N ASN A 125 -5.47 -2.94 -4.14
CA ASN A 125 -6.11 -1.76 -4.73
C ASN A 125 -7.56 -1.99 -5.21
N ALA A 126 -8.24 -3.04 -4.78
CA ALA A 126 -9.67 -3.25 -5.08
C ALA A 126 -10.54 -2.07 -4.60
N ASP A 127 -10.12 -1.39 -3.54
CA ASP A 127 -10.71 -0.15 -3.03
C ASP A 127 -10.66 1.01 -4.03
N CYS A 128 -9.75 0.97 -5.02
CA CYS A 128 -9.66 1.95 -6.09
C CYS A 128 -10.60 1.64 -7.27
N LEU A 129 -11.06 0.38 -7.39
CA LEU A 129 -11.92 -0.07 -8.50
C LEU A 129 -13.41 0.14 -8.22
N GLY A 130 -13.78 0.38 -6.97
CA GLY A 130 -15.19 0.49 -6.58
C GLY A 130 -15.41 1.35 -5.34
N PRO A 131 -16.65 1.46 -4.88
CA PRO A 131 -17.03 2.26 -3.72
C PRO A 131 -16.76 1.56 -2.36
N VAL A 132 -15.89 0.57 -2.33
CA VAL A 132 -15.60 -0.25 -1.14
C VAL A 132 -14.27 0.18 -0.54
N PRO A 133 -14.25 0.97 0.55
CA PRO A 133 -13.01 1.37 1.19
C PRO A 133 -12.31 0.18 1.86
N GLY A 134 -10.98 0.14 1.78
CA GLY A 134 -10.14 -0.87 2.41
C GLY A 134 -8.81 -0.26 2.89
N ILE A 135 -7.97 -1.08 3.50
CA ILE A 135 -6.57 -0.72 3.84
C ILE A 135 -5.55 -1.48 3.00
N GLY A 136 -6.00 -2.50 2.26
CA GLY A 136 -5.13 -3.28 1.39
C GLY A 136 -4.74 -2.48 0.15
N ASN A 137 -3.47 -2.07 0.03
CA ASN A 137 -3.02 -1.35 -1.14
C ASN A 137 -1.59 -1.74 -1.56
N PHE A 138 -1.34 -1.59 -2.86
CA PHE A 138 -0.02 -1.69 -3.46
C PHE A 138 0.29 -0.38 -4.17
N ARG A 139 0.98 0.53 -3.48
CA ARG A 139 1.34 1.85 -4.01
C ARG A 139 2.75 2.23 -3.58
N HIS A 140 3.62 2.49 -4.51
CA HIS A 140 4.99 2.95 -4.25
C HIS A 140 5.07 4.34 -3.60
N THR A 141 3.98 5.10 -3.61
CA THR A 141 3.89 6.43 -3.00
C THR A 141 3.35 6.43 -1.57
N THR A 142 3.01 5.26 -1.02
CA THR A 142 2.51 5.15 0.35
C THR A 142 3.63 5.53 1.35
N SER A 143 3.30 6.37 2.31
CA SER A 143 4.25 6.82 3.33
C SER A 143 4.74 5.65 4.19
N ILE A 144 6.04 5.59 4.46
CA ILE A 144 6.64 4.59 5.39
C ILE A 144 6.01 4.66 6.78
N ARG A 145 5.53 5.84 7.21
CA ARG A 145 4.79 6.01 8.47
C ARG A 145 3.50 5.21 8.49
N HIS A 146 2.79 5.15 7.35
CA HIS A 146 1.57 4.38 7.22
C HIS A 146 1.85 2.88 7.41
N PHE A 147 2.89 2.35 6.78
CA PHE A 147 3.29 0.95 6.95
C PHE A 147 3.67 0.64 8.40
N ARG A 148 4.55 1.46 9.00
CA ARG A 148 4.97 1.28 10.40
C ARG A 148 3.79 1.33 11.37
N PHE A 149 2.87 2.27 11.14
CA PHE A 149 1.68 2.39 11.97
C PHE A 149 0.79 1.14 11.88
N LEU A 150 0.48 0.65 10.69
CA LEU A 150 -0.30 -0.57 10.51
C LEU A 150 0.39 -1.78 11.14
N LYS A 151 1.72 -1.89 11.00
CA LYS A 151 2.50 -2.93 11.65
C LYS A 151 2.39 -2.86 13.18
N ASN A 152 2.48 -1.67 13.77
CA ASN A 152 2.32 -1.46 15.21
C ASN A 152 0.90 -1.78 15.72
N LEU A 153 -0.09 -1.79 14.83
CA LEU A 153 -1.45 -2.26 15.11
C LEU A 153 -1.64 -3.77 14.82
N GLY A 154 -0.59 -4.46 14.37
CA GLY A 154 -0.62 -5.88 14.10
C GLY A 154 -1.12 -6.29 12.73
N TYR A 155 -1.29 -5.35 11.79
CA TYR A 155 -1.60 -5.68 10.41
C TYR A 155 -0.38 -6.21 9.69
N ARG A 156 -0.63 -7.11 8.74
CA ARG A 156 0.40 -7.63 7.87
C ARG A 156 0.88 -6.56 6.89
N ASP A 157 2.19 -6.47 6.72
CA ASP A 157 2.84 -5.58 5.76
C ASP A 157 3.88 -6.32 4.91
N GLU A 158 4.12 -5.79 3.74
CA GLU A 158 5.30 -6.03 2.92
C GLU A 158 5.85 -4.68 2.47
N PHE A 159 7.10 -4.64 2.05
CA PHE A 159 7.85 -3.41 1.75
C PHE A 159 7.10 -2.33 0.94
N THR A 160 6.17 -2.72 0.06
CA THR A 160 5.39 -1.80 -0.79
C THR A 160 3.88 -2.05 -0.73
N ARG A 161 3.44 -2.97 0.14
CA ARG A 161 2.05 -3.43 0.21
C ARG A 161 1.54 -3.39 1.63
N THR A 162 0.29 -2.99 1.78
CA THR A 162 -0.49 -3.18 3.01
C THR A 162 -1.58 -4.20 2.74
N TYR A 163 -1.87 -4.99 3.75
CA TYR A 163 -2.91 -6.02 3.66
C TYR A 163 -4.01 -5.73 4.68
N GLY A 164 -5.25 -6.11 4.35
CA GLY A 164 -6.34 -6.11 5.31
C GLY A 164 -6.27 -7.22 6.36
N GLN A 165 -5.25 -8.09 6.26
CA GLN A 165 -5.04 -9.21 7.17
C GLN A 165 -4.28 -8.77 8.42
N GLY A 166 -4.48 -9.47 9.52
CA GLY A 166 -3.89 -9.12 10.82
C GLY A 166 -4.80 -8.21 11.65
N GLY A 167 -4.20 -7.57 12.64
CA GLY A 167 -4.91 -6.72 13.59
C GLY A 167 -5.82 -7.49 14.57
N THR A 168 -6.25 -6.80 15.60
CA THR A 168 -7.25 -7.27 16.56
C THR A 168 -8.59 -6.61 16.29
N LEU A 169 -9.67 -7.02 16.95
CA LEU A 169 -10.96 -6.31 16.84
C LEU A 169 -10.83 -4.84 17.27
N PHE A 170 -10.04 -4.55 18.31
CA PHE A 170 -9.78 -3.17 18.74
C PHE A 170 -9.12 -2.35 17.64
N SER A 171 -8.05 -2.85 17.01
CA SER A 171 -7.39 -2.15 15.90
C SER A 171 -8.27 -2.03 14.65
N ASP A 172 -9.12 -3.02 14.39
CA ASP A 172 -10.09 -2.97 13.30
C ASP A 172 -11.09 -1.82 13.48
N LEU A 173 -11.66 -1.70 14.67
CA LEU A 173 -12.61 -0.63 14.99
C LEU A 173 -11.94 0.75 15.00
N LEU A 174 -10.69 0.86 15.49
CA LEU A 174 -9.90 2.10 15.41
C LEU A 174 -9.68 2.55 13.97
N LEU A 175 -9.51 1.61 13.04
CA LEU A 175 -9.34 1.90 11.61
C LEU A 175 -10.67 2.04 10.85
N GLY A 176 -11.80 2.00 11.54
CA GLY A 176 -13.12 2.15 10.94
C GLY A 176 -13.54 0.98 10.05
N HIS A 177 -13.05 -0.24 10.33
CA HIS A 177 -13.57 -1.44 9.68
C HIS A 177 -14.99 -1.70 10.20
N GLY A 178 -15.97 -1.61 9.31
CA GLY A 178 -17.37 -1.92 9.59
C GLY A 178 -17.77 -3.30 9.16
N PHE A 179 -16.96 -3.90 8.30
CA PHE A 179 -17.26 -5.20 7.69
C PHE A 179 -16.02 -6.08 7.61
N VAL A 180 -16.25 -7.39 7.64
CA VAL A 180 -15.21 -8.40 7.40
C VAL A 180 -15.65 -9.30 6.25
N LEU A 181 -14.79 -9.42 5.25
CA LEU A 181 -14.92 -10.36 4.15
C LEU A 181 -14.11 -11.62 4.50
N ALA A 182 -14.77 -12.78 4.50
CA ALA A 182 -14.17 -14.06 4.85
C ALA A 182 -14.58 -15.17 3.88
N SER A 183 -13.73 -16.18 3.72
CA SER A 183 -13.99 -17.38 2.90
C SER A 183 -14.69 -18.50 3.66
N ARG A 184 -14.85 -18.35 4.97
CA ARG A 184 -15.43 -19.38 5.86
C ARG A 184 -16.44 -18.75 6.81
N PRO A 185 -17.43 -19.53 7.27
CA PRO A 185 -18.35 -19.07 8.30
C PRO A 185 -17.62 -18.61 9.57
N MET A 186 -18.11 -17.51 10.14
CA MET A 186 -17.62 -16.92 11.38
C MET A 186 -18.73 -16.97 12.43
N GLU A 187 -18.56 -17.86 13.42
CA GLU A 187 -19.55 -18.03 14.49
C GLU A 187 -19.71 -16.73 15.31
N GLY A 188 -20.95 -16.47 15.75
CA GLY A 188 -21.27 -15.30 16.57
C GLY A 188 -21.28 -13.96 15.84
N MET A 189 -21.12 -13.93 14.50
CA MET A 189 -21.17 -12.71 13.70
C MET A 189 -22.39 -12.65 12.79
N GLU A 190 -22.96 -11.46 12.62
CA GLU A 190 -24.06 -11.19 11.69
C GLU A 190 -23.56 -11.25 10.25
N CYS A 191 -23.98 -12.27 9.48
CA CYS A 191 -23.72 -12.36 8.05
C CYS A 191 -24.69 -11.45 7.29
N VAL A 192 -24.17 -10.38 6.70
CA VAL A 192 -24.95 -9.40 5.92
C VAL A 192 -25.23 -9.90 4.52
N LEU A 193 -24.24 -10.60 3.93
CA LEU A 193 -24.32 -11.04 2.55
C LEU A 193 -23.45 -12.29 2.33
N PHE A 194 -23.96 -13.22 1.51
CA PHE A 194 -23.24 -14.43 1.11
C PHE A 194 -23.29 -14.63 -0.40
N ARG A 195 -22.18 -15.05 -0.98
CA ARG A 195 -22.09 -15.43 -2.39
C ARG A 195 -20.90 -16.38 -2.62
N GLU A 196 -21.16 -17.56 -3.15
CA GLU A 196 -20.13 -18.46 -3.70
C GLU A 196 -18.92 -18.69 -2.77
N GLY A 197 -19.16 -18.94 -1.47
CA GLY A 197 -18.11 -19.14 -0.48
C GLY A 197 -17.46 -17.85 0.03
N MET A 198 -17.97 -16.67 -0.35
CA MET A 198 -17.61 -15.38 0.24
C MET A 198 -18.71 -14.93 1.20
N TYR A 199 -18.31 -14.58 2.41
CA TYR A 199 -19.18 -14.11 3.47
C TYR A 199 -18.82 -12.69 3.86
N LEU A 200 -19.79 -11.79 3.86
CA LEU A 200 -19.62 -10.43 4.38
C LEU A 200 -20.29 -10.35 5.75
N TYR A 201 -19.49 -10.10 6.77
CA TYR A 201 -19.93 -9.95 8.15
C TYR A 201 -19.90 -8.50 8.57
N ARG A 202 -20.85 -8.12 9.46
CA ARG A 202 -20.85 -6.83 10.11
C ARG A 202 -20.01 -6.85 11.39
N LEU A 203 -19.20 -5.82 11.61
CA LEU A 203 -18.55 -5.56 12.89
C LEU A 203 -19.45 -4.62 13.73
N PRO A 204 -20.00 -5.11 14.86
CA PRO A 204 -20.82 -4.27 15.71
C PRO A 204 -19.98 -3.14 16.32
N GLY A 205 -20.59 -1.96 16.53
CA GLY A 205 -19.91 -0.81 17.11
C GLY A 205 -18.97 -0.04 16.18
N ALA A 206 -18.77 -0.50 14.95
CA ALA A 206 -17.89 0.18 13.99
C ALA A 206 -18.42 1.56 13.60
N ARG A 207 -17.51 2.55 13.63
CA ARG A 207 -17.77 3.95 13.27
C ARG A 207 -16.62 4.52 12.47
N TRP A 208 -16.91 5.51 11.64
CA TRP A 208 -15.86 6.27 11.00
C TRP A 208 -15.53 7.51 11.82
N GLY A 209 -14.65 7.37 12.75
CA GLY A 209 -14.25 8.39 13.72
C GLY A 209 -14.76 8.11 15.12
N LEU A 210 -14.01 8.57 16.08
CA LEU A 210 -14.25 8.39 17.51
C LEU A 210 -14.06 9.72 18.23
N VAL A 211 -14.91 10.00 19.20
CA VAL A 211 -14.69 11.11 20.13
C VAL A 211 -13.85 10.59 21.30
N VAL A 212 -12.75 11.26 21.55
CA VAL A 212 -11.74 10.87 22.54
C VAL A 212 -11.39 12.06 23.44
N SER A 213 -10.82 11.81 24.62
CA SER A 213 -10.28 12.88 25.45
C SER A 213 -9.13 13.61 24.75
N GLN A 214 -9.05 14.94 24.92
CA GLN A 214 -7.87 15.71 24.47
C GLN A 214 -6.56 15.23 25.10
N GLY A 215 -6.59 14.54 26.24
CA GLY A 215 -5.43 13.90 26.85
C GLY A 215 -4.78 12.82 25.98
N ALA A 216 -5.51 12.25 25.03
CA ALA A 216 -4.95 11.29 24.08
C ALA A 216 -4.13 11.94 22.94
N LEU A 217 -4.26 13.26 22.75
CA LEU A 217 -3.53 13.97 21.71
C LEU A 217 -2.03 13.96 21.97
N GLY A 218 -1.26 13.77 20.92
CA GLY A 218 0.20 13.70 21.01
C GLY A 218 0.76 12.33 21.42
N LEU A 219 -0.09 11.32 21.68
CA LEU A 219 0.36 9.95 21.90
C LEU A 219 1.28 9.51 20.75
N ARG A 220 2.37 8.85 21.09
CA ARG A 220 3.27 8.20 20.11
C ARG A 220 3.40 6.73 20.46
N LEU A 221 3.32 5.88 19.44
CA LEU A 221 3.59 4.45 19.57
C LEU A 221 5.10 4.23 19.58
N ASP A 222 5.55 3.26 20.35
CA ASP A 222 6.97 2.87 20.39
C ASP A 222 7.24 1.87 19.25
N GLU A 223 8.16 2.20 18.36
CA GLU A 223 8.55 1.35 17.23
C GLU A 223 9.30 0.08 17.71
N ASN A 224 9.82 0.06 18.95
CA ASN A 224 10.54 -1.07 19.53
C ASN A 224 9.66 -1.95 20.44
N ALA A 225 8.47 -1.46 20.80
CA ALA A 225 7.55 -2.23 21.60
C ALA A 225 6.83 -3.29 20.75
N ASP A 226 6.41 -4.37 21.40
CA ASP A 226 5.56 -5.36 20.73
C ASP A 226 4.17 -4.79 20.40
N VAL A 227 3.45 -5.49 19.53
CA VAL A 227 2.16 -5.05 19.04
C VAL A 227 1.12 -4.89 20.15
N PHE A 228 1.09 -5.80 21.14
CA PHE A 228 0.10 -5.75 22.22
C PHE A 228 0.41 -4.63 23.20
N SER A 229 1.69 -4.33 23.46
CA SER A 229 2.13 -3.17 24.23
C SER A 229 1.69 -1.86 23.58
N ASN A 230 1.82 -1.72 22.25
CA ASN A 230 1.33 -0.56 21.51
C ASN A 230 -0.20 -0.43 21.55
N LEU A 231 -0.92 -1.54 21.41
CA LEU A 231 -2.39 -1.56 21.53
C LEU A 231 -2.86 -1.20 22.94
N ASN A 232 -2.15 -1.65 23.98
CA ASN A 232 -2.41 -1.28 25.36
C ASN A 232 -2.14 0.21 25.61
N ALA A 233 -1.10 0.78 25.03
CA ALA A 233 -0.82 2.22 25.13
C ALA A 233 -1.93 3.06 24.46
N LEU A 234 -2.41 2.62 23.29
CA LEU A 234 -3.57 3.25 22.65
C LEU A 234 -4.82 3.12 23.52
N HIS A 235 -5.10 1.93 24.04
CA HIS A 235 -6.25 1.71 24.92
C HIS A 235 -6.21 2.62 26.15
N ALA A 236 -5.10 2.70 26.84
CA ALA A 236 -4.93 3.52 28.03
C ALA A 236 -5.13 5.02 27.71
N ALA A 237 -4.67 5.50 26.56
CA ALA A 237 -4.85 6.88 26.13
C ALA A 237 -6.31 7.19 25.74
N LEU A 238 -7.00 6.25 25.10
CA LEU A 238 -8.38 6.41 24.64
C LEU A 238 -9.40 6.17 25.76
N CYS A 239 -9.06 5.35 26.75
CA CYS A 239 -9.91 4.96 27.88
C CYS A 239 -9.17 5.22 29.21
N PRO A 240 -8.94 6.47 29.61
CA PRO A 240 -8.15 6.79 30.81
C PRO A 240 -8.79 6.29 32.12
N SER A 241 -10.08 5.99 32.12
CA SER A 241 -10.81 5.39 33.24
C SER A 241 -10.73 3.86 33.30
N ALA A 242 -10.13 3.20 32.30
CA ALA A 242 -10.04 1.76 32.27
C ALA A 242 -9.00 1.25 33.30
N GLU A 243 -9.38 0.24 34.07
CA GLU A 243 -8.49 -0.39 35.01
C GLU A 243 -7.59 -1.44 34.32
N GLY A 244 -6.34 -1.06 34.06
CA GLY A 244 -5.30 -1.95 33.53
C GLY A 244 -5.32 -2.17 32.01
N PRO A 245 -4.43 -3.04 31.50
CA PRO A 245 -4.26 -3.25 30.07
C PRO A 245 -5.41 -4.03 29.45
N LEU A 246 -5.73 -3.73 28.19
CA LEU A 246 -6.74 -4.48 27.41
C LEU A 246 -6.24 -5.90 27.07
N TYR A 247 -4.97 -6.03 26.71
CA TYR A 247 -4.33 -7.29 26.37
C TYR A 247 -3.37 -7.73 27.45
N VAL A 248 -3.53 -8.94 27.97
CA VAL A 248 -2.65 -9.55 28.96
C VAL A 248 -1.87 -10.71 28.34
N PRO A 249 -0.57 -10.84 28.64
CA PRO A 249 0.23 -11.94 28.12
C PRO A 249 -0.37 -13.30 28.47
N VAL A 250 -0.31 -14.23 27.53
CA VAL A 250 -0.76 -15.62 27.70
C VAL A 250 0.45 -16.50 27.86
N THR A 251 0.47 -17.31 28.94
CA THR A 251 1.49 -18.35 29.12
C THR A 251 1.17 -19.52 28.21
N MET A 252 2.11 -19.90 27.36
CA MET A 252 1.99 -21.00 26.43
C MET A 252 2.94 -22.15 26.79
N ARG A 253 2.55 -23.36 26.44
CA ARG A 253 3.46 -24.51 26.39
C ARG A 253 3.96 -24.64 24.96
N THR A 254 5.25 -24.33 24.73
CA THR A 254 5.82 -24.39 23.40
C THR A 254 6.80 -25.56 23.31
N GLU A 255 6.55 -26.45 22.36
CA GLU A 255 7.43 -27.55 21.97
C GLU A 255 8.09 -27.20 20.64
N MET A 256 9.40 -27.39 20.55
CA MET A 256 10.18 -27.05 19.36
C MET A 256 10.94 -28.25 18.84
N SER A 257 10.92 -28.40 17.49
CA SER A 257 11.70 -29.43 16.78
C SER A 257 12.31 -28.79 15.53
N GLY A 258 13.52 -28.26 15.65
CA GLY A 258 14.19 -27.50 14.61
C GLY A 258 13.36 -26.27 14.20
N PRO A 259 12.98 -26.14 12.92
CA PRO A 259 12.16 -25.00 12.45
C PRO A 259 10.67 -25.15 12.79
N PHE A 260 10.23 -26.28 13.30
CA PHE A 260 8.82 -26.52 13.63
C PHE A 260 8.57 -26.22 15.11
N TYR A 261 7.39 -25.60 15.37
CA TYR A 261 6.92 -25.38 16.73
C TYR A 261 5.46 -25.76 16.88
N ARG A 262 5.10 -26.15 18.10
CA ARG A 262 3.74 -26.39 18.54
C ARG A 262 3.52 -25.64 19.84
N ALA A 263 2.56 -24.72 19.88
CA ALA A 263 2.23 -23.95 21.07
C ALA A 263 0.82 -24.29 21.54
N GLY A 264 0.70 -24.81 22.76
CA GLY A 264 -0.56 -25.04 23.46
C GLY A 264 -0.96 -23.81 24.26
N ILE A 265 -2.12 -23.26 24.00
CA ILE A 265 -2.69 -22.07 24.65
C ILE A 265 -3.84 -22.53 25.54
N PRO A 266 -3.77 -22.33 26.87
CA PRO A 266 -4.85 -22.71 27.77
C PRO A 266 -6.13 -21.94 27.48
N GLU A 267 -7.24 -22.41 28.03
CA GLU A 267 -8.52 -21.74 27.89
C GLU A 267 -8.52 -20.37 28.56
N TYR A 268 -9.02 -19.37 27.82
CA TYR A 268 -9.26 -18.02 28.29
C TYR A 268 -10.70 -17.60 28.01
N PRO A 269 -11.35 -16.83 28.90
CA PRO A 269 -12.73 -16.38 28.68
C PRO A 269 -12.88 -15.37 27.55
N GLY A 270 -11.81 -14.61 27.24
CA GLY A 270 -11.76 -13.62 26.18
C GLY A 270 -11.20 -14.16 24.87
N ALA A 271 -11.15 -13.29 23.85
CA ALA A 271 -10.46 -13.58 22.60
C ALA A 271 -8.95 -13.67 22.85
N VAL A 272 -8.29 -14.59 22.14
CA VAL A 272 -6.82 -14.73 22.22
C VAL A 272 -6.23 -14.45 20.85
N TYR A 273 -5.22 -13.63 20.86
CA TYR A 273 -4.45 -13.22 19.67
C TYR A 273 -3.01 -13.69 19.77
N GLY A 274 -2.42 -14.01 18.63
CA GLY A 274 -1.01 -14.37 18.52
C GLY A 274 -0.30 -13.56 17.47
N PHE A 275 0.97 -13.24 17.72
CA PHE A 275 1.83 -12.56 16.76
C PHE A 275 3.11 -13.39 16.55
N PRO A 276 3.37 -13.89 15.32
CA PRO A 276 4.59 -14.60 15.01
C PRO A 276 5.81 -13.66 15.17
N GLN A 277 6.79 -14.07 15.97
CA GLN A 277 8.01 -13.29 16.20
C GLN A 277 9.03 -13.40 15.07
N THR A 278 8.76 -14.30 14.13
CA THR A 278 9.58 -14.51 12.93
C THR A 278 8.66 -14.88 11.76
N ASP A 279 9.18 -14.75 10.56
CA ASP A 279 8.47 -15.22 9.37
C ASP A 279 8.12 -16.70 9.52
N THR A 280 6.83 -16.99 9.54
CA THR A 280 6.30 -18.32 9.76
C THR A 280 5.61 -18.82 8.50
N ALA A 281 5.99 -20.01 8.04
CA ALA A 281 5.34 -20.75 6.97
C ALA A 281 4.48 -21.88 7.56
N GLU A 282 3.49 -22.32 6.80
CA GLU A 282 2.63 -23.47 7.13
C GLU A 282 1.94 -23.37 8.50
N LEU A 283 1.46 -22.17 8.83
CA LEU A 283 0.81 -21.90 10.09
C LEU A 283 -0.59 -22.55 10.16
N ARG A 284 -0.86 -23.25 11.27
CA ARG A 284 -2.15 -23.88 11.56
C ARG A 284 -2.64 -23.50 12.95
N VAL A 285 -3.94 -23.34 13.08
CA VAL A 285 -4.62 -23.14 14.37
C VAL A 285 -5.67 -24.25 14.49
N ASN A 286 -5.59 -25.07 15.53
CA ASN A 286 -6.43 -26.25 15.73
C ASN A 286 -6.50 -27.16 14.47
N GLY A 287 -5.34 -27.41 13.84
CA GLY A 287 -5.22 -28.19 12.62
C GLY A 287 -5.69 -27.50 11.33
N CYS A 288 -6.43 -26.38 11.44
CA CYS A 288 -6.89 -25.62 10.28
C CYS A 288 -5.76 -24.70 9.77
N ALA A 289 -5.41 -24.83 8.49
CA ALA A 289 -4.44 -23.91 7.88
C ALA A 289 -4.95 -22.47 7.98
N VAL A 290 -4.12 -21.60 8.52
CA VAL A 290 -4.37 -20.15 8.45
C VAL A 290 -4.23 -19.77 6.99
N SER A 291 -5.17 -18.98 6.50
CA SER A 291 -5.13 -18.44 5.14
C SER A 291 -3.94 -17.47 5.01
N VAL A 292 -2.78 -18.05 4.81
CA VAL A 292 -1.52 -17.33 4.66
C VAL A 292 -1.37 -17.03 3.18
N MET A 293 -1.52 -15.80 2.79
CA MET A 293 -1.21 -15.41 1.43
C MET A 293 0.03 -14.53 1.41
N ALA A 294 1.17 -15.19 1.36
CA ALA A 294 2.33 -14.57 0.76
C ALA A 294 2.27 -14.76 -0.75
N GLU A 295 2.73 -13.82 -1.52
CA GLU A 295 3.28 -14.15 -2.82
C GLU A 295 4.30 -15.24 -2.61
N ALA A 296 4.14 -16.31 -3.41
CA ALA A 296 5.07 -17.38 -3.43
C ALA A 296 6.45 -16.84 -3.84
N GLN A 297 7.31 -16.53 -2.88
CA GLN A 297 8.72 -16.39 -3.19
C GLN A 297 9.19 -17.78 -3.60
N LYS A 298 9.48 -17.93 -4.89
CA LYS A 298 10.19 -19.10 -5.40
C LYS A 298 11.60 -19.04 -4.84
N THR A 299 11.82 -19.75 -3.77
CA THR A 299 13.19 -20.05 -3.30
C THR A 299 13.67 -21.31 -3.98
N SER A 300 14.98 -21.54 -4.02
CA SER A 300 15.60 -22.77 -4.56
C SER A 300 15.08 -24.07 -3.92
N GLY A 301 14.30 -24.00 -2.85
CA GLY A 301 13.70 -25.12 -2.14
C GLY A 301 12.17 -25.23 -2.25
N GLY A 302 11.52 -24.42 -3.09
CA GLY A 302 10.06 -24.43 -3.25
C GLY A 302 9.39 -23.09 -2.97
N THR A 303 8.06 -23.10 -2.93
CA THR A 303 7.24 -21.91 -2.67
C THR A 303 7.06 -21.75 -1.16
N SER A 304 7.68 -20.76 -0.52
CA SER A 304 7.43 -20.45 0.88
C SER A 304 6.32 -19.39 1.01
N ARG A 305 5.41 -19.61 1.96
CA ARG A 305 4.37 -18.66 2.34
C ARG A 305 4.68 -18.17 3.75
N THR A 306 4.79 -16.86 3.94
CA THR A 306 5.11 -16.27 5.25
C THR A 306 3.93 -15.51 5.82
N TYR A 307 3.84 -15.44 7.13
CA TYR A 307 2.84 -14.66 7.85
C TYR A 307 3.54 -13.78 8.90
N ASN A 308 3.22 -12.50 8.91
CA ASN A 308 3.82 -11.50 9.80
C ASN A 308 2.80 -10.52 10.42
N GLY A 309 1.54 -10.93 10.58
CA GLY A 309 0.48 -10.13 11.22
C GLY A 309 -0.06 -10.80 12.48
N VAL A 310 -0.93 -10.10 13.21
CA VAL A 310 -1.68 -10.69 14.34
C VAL A 310 -2.68 -11.70 13.82
N LEU A 311 -2.78 -12.82 14.50
CA LEU A 311 -3.73 -13.89 14.27
C LEU A 311 -4.77 -13.90 15.38
N GLU A 312 -6.04 -14.01 15.02
CA GLU A 312 -7.09 -14.40 15.97
C GLU A 312 -6.99 -15.91 16.20
N LEU A 313 -6.40 -16.32 17.32
CA LEU A 313 -6.19 -17.71 17.67
C LEU A 313 -7.46 -18.35 18.24
N LYS A 314 -8.21 -17.58 19.02
CA LYS A 314 -9.46 -18.01 19.66
C LYS A 314 -10.42 -16.82 19.78
N ARG A 315 -11.69 -17.06 19.51
CA ARG A 315 -12.78 -16.14 19.85
C ARG A 315 -13.32 -16.43 21.23
N ALA A 316 -13.89 -15.41 21.87
CA ALA A 316 -14.46 -15.53 23.21
C ALA A 316 -15.53 -16.63 23.34
N ALA A 317 -16.28 -16.91 22.26
CA ALA A 317 -17.36 -17.92 22.26
C ALA A 317 -16.88 -19.36 22.14
N VAL A 318 -15.60 -19.62 21.86
CA VAL A 318 -15.08 -20.97 21.65
C VAL A 318 -14.43 -21.49 22.92
N ALA A 319 -14.91 -22.64 23.45
CA ALA A 319 -14.33 -23.28 24.61
C ALA A 319 -13.14 -24.20 24.23
N GLY A 320 -12.25 -24.46 25.20
CA GLY A 320 -11.18 -25.43 25.10
C GLY A 320 -9.80 -24.83 24.81
N GLU A 321 -8.78 -25.69 24.82
CA GLU A 321 -7.39 -25.38 24.49
C GLU A 321 -7.24 -25.06 23.00
N THR A 322 -6.39 -24.11 22.69
CA THR A 322 -6.04 -23.77 21.31
C THR A 322 -4.62 -24.21 21.01
N VAL A 323 -4.42 -24.95 19.94
CA VAL A 323 -3.12 -25.42 19.48
C VAL A 323 -2.71 -24.65 18.23
N VAL A 324 -1.51 -24.08 18.27
CA VAL A 324 -0.89 -23.37 17.15
C VAL A 324 0.34 -24.14 16.70
N GLU A 325 0.39 -24.48 15.43
CA GLU A 325 1.52 -25.18 14.81
C GLU A 325 2.08 -24.34 13.67
N GLY A 326 3.39 -24.25 13.57
CA GLY A 326 4.02 -23.49 12.51
C GLY A 326 5.43 -23.94 12.18
N ARG A 327 5.88 -23.52 11.00
CA ARG A 327 7.25 -23.70 10.55
C ARG A 327 7.90 -22.32 10.40
N MET A 328 8.94 -22.07 11.17
CA MET A 328 9.72 -20.84 11.10
C MET A 328 10.67 -20.87 9.90
N LEU A 329 10.86 -19.74 9.23
CA LEU A 329 11.91 -19.56 8.23
C LEU A 329 13.25 -19.26 8.93
N ARG A 330 13.20 -18.58 10.06
CA ARG A 330 14.35 -18.33 10.94
C ARG A 330 14.01 -18.82 12.33
N VAL A 331 14.81 -19.74 12.86
CA VAL A 331 14.60 -20.33 14.20
C VAL A 331 14.83 -19.27 15.27
N VAL A 332 13.86 -19.08 16.15
CA VAL A 332 13.92 -18.23 17.35
C VAL A 332 13.39 -18.99 18.54
N GLU A 333 13.83 -18.63 19.77
CA GLU A 333 13.42 -19.31 21.00
C GLU A 333 11.93 -19.12 21.34
N ALA A 334 11.40 -17.91 21.05
CA ALA A 334 9.99 -17.57 21.29
C ALA A 334 9.30 -17.26 19.94
N PRO A 335 8.79 -18.28 19.23
CA PRO A 335 8.26 -18.08 17.87
C PRO A 335 6.91 -17.36 17.81
N LEU A 336 6.14 -17.37 18.90
CA LEU A 336 4.81 -16.79 18.99
C LEU A 336 4.69 -15.95 20.28
N LEU A 337 4.28 -14.69 20.13
CA LEU A 337 3.80 -13.86 21.22
C LEU A 337 2.28 -13.97 21.27
N ALA A 338 1.68 -14.33 22.40
CA ALA A 338 0.24 -14.41 22.54
C ALA A 338 -0.28 -13.53 23.68
N ALA A 339 -1.45 -12.93 23.46
CA ALA A 339 -2.15 -12.14 24.45
C ALA A 339 -3.66 -12.39 24.39
N ALA A 340 -4.31 -12.42 25.56
CA ALA A 340 -5.75 -12.53 25.69
C ALA A 340 -6.37 -11.16 25.94
N ALA A 341 -7.52 -10.90 25.33
CA ALA A 341 -8.34 -9.75 25.67
C ALA A 341 -8.91 -9.93 27.08
N ARG A 342 -8.68 -8.97 27.96
CA ARG A 342 -9.14 -9.01 29.37
C ARG A 342 -10.64 -8.85 29.48
N THR A 343 -11.22 -8.01 28.61
CA THR A 343 -12.66 -7.79 28.50
C THR A 343 -13.07 -7.92 27.05
N PRO A 344 -14.36 -8.17 26.74
CA PRO A 344 -14.83 -8.04 25.38
C PRO A 344 -14.49 -6.67 24.82
N GLU A 345 -13.80 -6.63 23.70
CA GLU A 345 -13.37 -5.36 23.08
C GLU A 345 -14.54 -4.43 22.74
N GLN A 346 -15.72 -5.01 22.52
CA GLN A 346 -16.96 -4.27 22.26
C GLN A 346 -17.45 -3.47 23.48
N ASP A 347 -17.05 -3.89 24.69
CA ASP A 347 -17.42 -3.19 25.93
C ASP A 347 -16.45 -2.05 26.28
N VAL A 348 -15.42 -1.85 25.47
CA VAL A 348 -14.50 -0.71 25.64
C VAL A 348 -15.26 0.59 25.37
N PRO A 349 -15.31 1.54 26.32
CA PRO A 349 -16.15 2.75 26.24
C PRO A 349 -15.97 3.55 24.94
N VAL A 350 -14.72 3.67 24.48
CA VAL A 350 -14.39 4.41 23.24
C VAL A 350 -14.89 3.70 21.97
N LEU A 351 -15.19 2.42 22.03
CA LEU A 351 -15.66 1.62 20.90
C LEU A 351 -17.13 1.19 21.04
N GLY A 352 -17.68 1.27 22.25
CA GLY A 352 -19.02 0.82 22.59
C GLY A 352 -20.13 1.83 22.29
N LYS A 353 -21.33 1.55 22.84
CA LYS A 353 -22.54 2.35 22.67
C LYS A 353 -22.40 3.79 23.21
N GLU A 354 -21.45 4.05 24.10
CA GLU A 354 -21.21 5.40 24.64
C GLU A 354 -20.88 6.42 23.54
N GLN A 355 -20.36 5.97 22.39
CA GLN A 355 -20.12 6.84 21.24
C GLN A 355 -21.42 7.30 20.55
N ASP A 356 -22.55 6.63 20.77
CA ASP A 356 -23.85 7.00 20.17
C ASP A 356 -24.35 8.36 20.65
N LYS A 357 -23.99 8.76 21.89
CA LYS A 357 -24.35 10.07 22.47
C LYS A 357 -23.85 11.27 21.65
N TYR A 358 -22.78 11.10 20.87
CA TYR A 358 -22.18 12.18 20.09
C TYR A 358 -22.89 12.43 18.76
N GLY A 359 -23.76 11.52 18.31
CA GLY A 359 -24.49 11.65 17.04
C GLY A 359 -23.55 11.82 15.82
N LEU A 360 -22.39 11.14 15.83
CA LEU A 360 -21.37 11.30 14.82
C LEU A 360 -21.86 10.83 13.45
N GLU A 361 -21.98 11.77 12.50
CA GLU A 361 -22.26 11.52 11.09
C GLU A 361 -21.06 11.93 10.24
N ALA A 362 -20.54 11.00 9.43
CA ALA A 362 -19.41 11.24 8.55
C ALA A 362 -19.80 11.01 7.10
N LYS A 363 -19.45 11.95 6.22
CA LYS A 363 -19.70 11.91 4.78
C LYS A 363 -18.44 12.35 4.05
N GLY A 364 -18.18 11.78 2.87
CA GLY A 364 -17.04 12.24 2.08
C GLY A 364 -16.66 11.29 0.98
N ARG A 365 -15.70 11.72 0.17
CA ARG A 365 -15.10 10.93 -0.90
C ARG A 365 -13.69 11.43 -1.21
N GLY A 366 -12.76 10.49 -1.40
CA GLY A 366 -11.38 10.83 -1.75
C GLY A 366 -10.70 11.67 -0.67
N GLY A 367 -10.19 12.84 -1.04
CA GLY A 367 -9.49 13.75 -0.13
C GLY A 367 -10.37 14.77 0.58
N HIS A 368 -11.70 14.59 0.61
CA HIS A 368 -12.63 15.48 1.28
C HIS A 368 -13.55 14.68 2.20
N VAL A 369 -13.56 15.00 3.48
CA VAL A 369 -14.41 14.37 4.49
C VAL A 369 -15.00 15.41 5.42
N GLU A 370 -16.28 15.29 5.66
CA GLU A 370 -17.06 16.12 6.57
C GLU A 370 -17.64 15.26 7.68
N VAL A 371 -17.50 15.73 8.92
CA VAL A 371 -18.01 15.06 10.11
C VAL A 371 -18.82 16.06 10.92
N GLU A 372 -20.05 15.70 11.24
CA GLU A 372 -20.92 16.44 12.14
C GLU A 372 -21.12 15.63 13.43
N LEU A 373 -21.03 16.30 14.57
CA LEU A 373 -21.16 15.67 15.89
C LEU A 373 -21.42 16.70 16.98
N THR A 374 -21.90 16.22 18.14
CA THR A 374 -22.00 17.02 19.37
C THR A 374 -20.91 16.55 20.33
N ALA A 375 -20.17 17.45 20.95
CA ALA A 375 -19.09 17.14 21.87
C ALA A 375 -19.21 17.88 23.19
N GLY A 376 -18.57 17.34 24.23
CA GLY A 376 -18.36 18.00 25.51
C GLY A 376 -17.04 18.78 25.54
N GLU A 377 -16.81 19.45 26.69
CA GLU A 377 -15.53 20.12 26.93
C GLU A 377 -14.37 19.12 27.04
N GLY A 378 -13.21 19.48 26.51
CA GLY A 378 -12.00 18.66 26.61
C GLY A 378 -11.98 17.43 25.70
N GLU A 379 -12.87 17.37 24.70
CA GLU A 379 -12.96 16.27 23.74
C GLU A 379 -12.30 16.61 22.39
N ALA A 380 -11.92 15.57 21.65
CA ALA A 380 -11.33 15.65 20.32
C ALA A 380 -11.95 14.58 19.40
N LEU A 381 -12.10 14.91 18.13
CA LEU A 381 -12.46 13.96 17.08
C LEU A 381 -11.19 13.29 16.56
N MET A 382 -11.09 11.98 16.72
CA MET A 382 -10.09 11.13 16.07
C MET A 382 -10.72 10.46 14.87
N VAL A 383 -10.04 10.48 13.73
CA VAL A 383 -10.51 9.83 12.48
C VAL A 383 -9.55 8.73 12.03
N PRO A 384 -10.06 7.64 11.41
CA PRO A 384 -9.26 6.46 11.04
C PRO A 384 -8.40 6.70 9.79
N VAL A 385 -7.71 7.83 9.73
CA VAL A 385 -6.84 8.25 8.64
C VAL A 385 -5.47 8.58 9.21
N VAL A 386 -4.43 7.96 8.65
CA VAL A 386 -3.05 8.24 9.06
C VAL A 386 -2.67 9.67 8.65
N TYR A 387 -2.05 10.38 9.58
CA TYR A 387 -1.64 11.76 9.38
C TYR A 387 -0.65 11.93 8.22
N ASP A 388 -0.94 12.87 7.36
CA ASP A 388 -0.03 13.39 6.36
C ASP A 388 -0.04 14.93 6.35
N ARG A 389 1.07 15.54 5.94
CA ARG A 389 1.22 17.02 5.92
C ARG A 389 0.27 17.71 4.94
N GLY A 390 -0.33 16.96 4.02
CA GLY A 390 -1.31 17.47 3.06
C GLY A 390 -2.69 17.69 3.65
N TRP A 391 -3.01 17.09 4.78
CA TRP A 391 -4.30 17.26 5.42
C TRP A 391 -4.43 18.61 6.11
N ARG A 392 -5.57 19.22 5.93
CA ARG A 392 -6.03 20.44 6.61
C ARG A 392 -7.39 20.19 7.21
N ALA A 393 -7.66 20.78 8.35
CA ALA A 393 -8.98 20.71 8.98
C ALA A 393 -9.56 22.09 9.16
N ARG A 394 -10.88 22.18 9.02
CA ARG A 394 -11.68 23.34 9.41
C ARG A 394 -12.76 22.86 10.37
N ARG A 395 -12.88 23.53 11.50
CA ARG A 395 -13.92 23.28 12.49
C ARG A 395 -14.85 24.48 12.54
N ASN A 396 -16.13 24.29 12.29
CA ASN A 396 -17.15 25.34 12.22
C ASN A 396 -16.75 26.49 11.28
N GLY A 397 -16.11 26.15 10.15
CA GLY A 397 -15.64 27.10 9.13
C GLY A 397 -14.27 27.73 9.41
N MET A 398 -13.71 27.63 10.61
CA MET A 398 -12.40 28.15 10.98
C MET A 398 -11.32 27.08 10.87
N GLU A 399 -10.11 27.47 10.46
CA GLU A 399 -8.96 26.55 10.44
C GLU A 399 -8.68 25.97 11.82
N ALA A 400 -8.46 24.68 11.89
CA ALA A 400 -8.14 23.94 13.10
C ALA A 400 -6.87 23.11 12.89
N PRO A 401 -5.96 23.07 13.88
CA PRO A 401 -4.76 22.25 13.76
C PRO A 401 -5.13 20.76 13.71
N VAL A 402 -4.50 20.02 12.80
CA VAL A 402 -4.59 18.55 12.78
C VAL A 402 -3.51 18.01 13.70
N GLU A 403 -3.95 17.39 14.78
CA GLU A 403 -3.11 16.72 15.77
C GLU A 403 -3.10 15.21 15.53
N LYS A 404 -2.44 14.44 16.40
CA LYS A 404 -2.32 12.99 16.26
C LYS A 404 -2.66 12.26 17.55
N VAL A 405 -3.28 11.07 17.38
CA VAL A 405 -3.37 10.04 18.41
C VAL A 405 -2.71 8.78 17.81
N GLY A 406 -1.54 8.40 18.31
CA GLY A 406 -0.66 7.51 17.59
C GLY A 406 -0.21 8.18 16.28
N GLU A 407 -0.58 7.60 15.14
CA GLU A 407 -0.41 8.25 13.84
C GLU A 407 -1.76 8.61 13.17
N LEU A 408 -2.90 8.42 13.86
CA LEU A 408 -4.22 8.81 13.36
C LEU A 408 -4.45 10.31 13.55
N MET A 409 -5.17 10.92 12.60
CA MET A 409 -5.51 12.34 12.66
C MET A 409 -6.54 12.61 13.75
N ALA A 410 -6.38 13.72 14.45
CA ALA A 410 -7.35 14.21 15.40
C ALA A 410 -7.48 15.74 15.36
N VAL A 411 -8.64 16.25 15.76
CA VAL A 411 -8.96 17.68 15.87
C VAL A 411 -9.67 17.95 17.18
N ARG A 412 -9.20 18.94 17.93
CA ARG A 412 -9.89 19.40 19.17
C ARG A 412 -11.29 19.91 18.85
N LEU A 413 -12.27 19.50 19.64
CA LEU A 413 -13.65 19.93 19.51
C LEU A 413 -13.94 21.10 20.46
N LEU A 414 -15.01 21.82 20.16
CA LEU A 414 -15.63 22.79 21.06
C LEU A 414 -16.83 22.11 21.74
N GLU A 415 -17.21 22.61 22.88
CA GLU A 415 -18.45 22.18 23.50
C GLU A 415 -19.66 22.49 22.59
N GLY A 416 -20.58 21.54 22.48
CA GLY A 416 -21.77 21.63 21.64
C GLY A 416 -21.54 21.06 20.23
N GLN A 417 -22.26 21.61 19.26
CA GLN A 417 -22.24 21.14 17.88
C GLN A 417 -20.95 21.51 17.16
N ASN A 418 -20.36 20.55 16.49
CA ASN A 418 -19.16 20.70 15.68
C ASN A 418 -19.39 20.15 14.28
N ARG A 419 -18.96 20.93 13.28
CA ARG A 419 -18.81 20.51 11.90
C ARG A 419 -17.34 20.58 11.54
N VAL A 420 -16.70 19.42 11.36
CA VAL A 420 -15.27 19.29 11.03
C VAL A 420 -15.13 18.85 9.60
N VAL A 421 -14.40 19.61 8.79
CA VAL A 421 -14.12 19.32 7.39
C VAL A 421 -12.64 19.08 7.23
N PHE A 422 -12.28 17.91 6.69
CA PHE A 422 -10.92 17.56 6.33
C PHE A 422 -10.75 17.64 4.80
N ASP A 423 -9.74 18.38 4.36
CA ASP A 423 -9.36 18.51 2.95
C ASP A 423 -7.91 18.09 2.75
N TYR A 424 -7.65 17.23 1.77
CA TYR A 424 -6.31 16.80 1.43
C TYR A 424 -5.75 17.56 0.22
N TYR A 425 -4.63 18.19 0.43
CA TYR A 425 -3.84 18.85 -0.62
C TYR A 425 -2.45 18.21 -0.69
N PRO A 426 -2.10 17.51 -1.78
CA PRO A 426 -0.78 16.91 -1.90
C PRO A 426 0.33 17.91 -1.60
N PRO A 427 1.28 17.58 -0.72
CA PRO A 427 2.41 18.44 -0.45
C PRO A 427 3.15 18.82 -1.74
N LEU A 428 3.60 20.07 -1.83
CA LEU A 428 4.32 20.63 -2.98
C LEU A 428 3.50 20.77 -4.28
N LEU A 429 2.21 20.40 -4.32
CA LEU A 429 1.40 20.51 -5.55
C LEU A 429 1.42 21.92 -6.13
N LYS A 430 1.22 22.94 -5.30
CA LYS A 430 1.25 24.35 -5.75
C LYS A 430 2.62 24.74 -6.28
N SER A 431 3.69 24.38 -5.60
CA SER A 431 5.06 24.68 -6.00
C SER A 431 5.44 23.97 -7.30
N SER A 432 5.09 22.69 -7.45
CA SER A 432 5.36 21.94 -8.69
C SER A 432 4.56 22.47 -9.87
N LEU A 433 3.29 22.85 -9.67
CA LEU A 433 2.49 23.50 -10.70
C LEU A 433 3.10 24.85 -11.13
N LEU A 434 3.55 25.67 -10.16
CA LEU A 434 4.19 26.95 -10.45
C LEU A 434 5.48 26.76 -11.26
N VAL A 435 6.34 25.84 -10.83
CA VAL A 435 7.59 25.52 -11.53
C VAL A 435 7.31 24.98 -12.94
N SER A 436 6.37 24.02 -13.05
CA SER A 436 6.02 23.44 -14.35
C SER A 436 5.41 24.46 -15.31
N SER A 437 4.51 25.30 -14.80
CA SER A 437 3.90 26.39 -15.60
C SER A 437 4.94 27.43 -16.02
N GLY A 438 5.84 27.82 -15.11
CA GLY A 438 6.96 28.72 -15.42
C GLY A 438 7.88 28.12 -16.48
N ALA A 439 8.26 26.87 -16.35
CA ALA A 439 9.06 26.17 -17.34
C ALA A 439 8.37 26.11 -18.72
N ALA A 440 7.05 25.83 -18.74
CA ALA A 440 6.27 25.83 -19.97
C ALA A 440 6.24 27.21 -20.64
N VAL A 441 6.04 28.28 -19.88
CA VAL A 441 6.06 29.65 -20.39
C VAL A 441 7.45 29.98 -20.96
N ILE A 442 8.52 29.69 -20.22
CA ILE A 442 9.91 29.91 -20.70
C ILE A 442 10.15 29.13 -21.99
N PHE A 443 9.71 27.87 -22.04
CA PHE A 443 9.85 27.07 -23.26
C PHE A 443 9.09 27.65 -24.45
N LEU A 444 7.85 28.11 -24.26
CA LEU A 444 7.04 28.73 -25.31
C LEU A 444 7.66 30.04 -25.81
N LEU A 445 8.15 30.90 -24.89
CA LEU A 445 8.86 32.12 -25.22
C LEU A 445 10.15 31.86 -26.00
N TYR A 446 10.92 30.85 -25.55
CA TYR A 446 12.12 30.43 -26.27
C TYR A 446 11.77 29.86 -27.66
N ALA A 447 10.75 29.05 -27.80
CA ALA A 447 10.32 28.46 -29.07
C ALA A 447 9.85 29.53 -30.05
N TRP A 448 9.12 30.55 -29.55
CA TRP A 448 8.70 31.71 -30.34
C TRP A 448 9.89 32.55 -30.78
N TRP A 449 10.81 32.86 -29.86
CA TRP A 449 12.03 33.62 -30.16
C TRP A 449 12.94 32.87 -31.15
N ALA A 450 13.18 31.58 -30.94
CA ALA A 450 14.00 30.74 -31.80
C ALA A 450 13.45 30.60 -33.24
N ARG A 451 12.14 30.71 -33.42
CA ARG A 451 11.52 30.78 -34.76
C ARG A 451 11.84 32.09 -35.48
N ARG A 452 11.93 33.21 -34.74
CA ARG A 452 12.23 34.53 -35.31
C ARG A 452 13.72 34.76 -35.59
N HIS A 453 14.56 34.04 -34.83
CA HIS A 453 16.02 34.18 -34.93
C HIS A 453 16.70 32.85 -35.31
N PRO A 454 16.52 32.37 -36.55
CA PRO A 454 17.00 31.03 -36.96
C PRO A 454 18.53 30.91 -36.94
N GLU A 455 19.24 32.02 -37.19
CA GLU A 455 20.73 32.07 -37.27
C GLU A 455 21.41 32.38 -35.94
N SER A 456 20.65 32.53 -34.85
CA SER A 456 21.23 32.92 -33.56
C SER A 456 22.20 31.86 -33.01
N SER A 457 23.36 32.33 -32.53
CA SER A 457 24.34 31.49 -31.85
C SER A 457 23.76 30.84 -30.59
N LEU A 458 22.92 31.58 -29.84
CA LEU A 458 22.22 31.04 -28.65
C LEU A 458 21.32 29.88 -29.01
N ARG A 459 20.55 29.94 -30.11
CA ARG A 459 19.74 28.83 -30.58
C ARG A 459 20.59 27.59 -30.87
N ARG A 460 21.74 27.74 -31.53
CA ARG A 460 22.66 26.64 -31.81
C ARG A 460 23.22 26.01 -30.53
N ILE A 461 23.60 26.84 -29.55
CA ILE A 461 24.12 26.38 -28.25
C ILE A 461 23.02 25.61 -27.51
N VAL A 462 21.82 26.18 -27.37
CA VAL A 462 20.69 25.51 -26.64
C VAL A 462 20.31 24.20 -27.29
N LEU A 463 20.25 24.14 -28.64
CA LEU A 463 19.98 22.87 -29.34
C LEU A 463 21.09 21.85 -29.13
N ALA A 464 22.36 22.26 -29.18
CA ALA A 464 23.48 21.36 -28.95
C ALA A 464 23.53 20.83 -27.50
N CYS A 465 23.31 21.73 -26.52
CA CYS A 465 23.25 21.36 -25.11
C CYS A 465 22.02 20.44 -24.82
N GLY A 466 20.85 20.80 -25.34
CA GLY A 466 19.64 20.01 -25.22
C GLY A 466 19.79 18.62 -25.81
N TYR A 467 20.43 18.52 -26.96
CA TYR A 467 20.72 17.26 -27.62
C TYR A 467 21.66 16.34 -26.79
N ARG A 468 22.76 16.94 -26.27
CA ARG A 468 23.69 16.22 -25.39
C ARG A 468 23.01 15.75 -24.11
N LEU A 469 22.22 16.64 -23.49
CA LEU A 469 21.45 16.30 -22.29
C LEU A 469 20.49 15.14 -22.57
N PHE A 470 19.76 15.18 -23.69
CA PHE A 470 18.87 14.09 -24.11
C PHE A 470 19.64 12.77 -24.28
N GLN A 471 20.81 12.80 -24.94
CA GLN A 471 21.64 11.60 -25.08
C GLN A 471 22.10 11.04 -23.74
N CYS A 472 22.54 11.89 -22.81
CA CYS A 472 22.93 11.50 -21.46
C CYS A 472 21.74 10.89 -20.69
N CYS A 473 20.57 11.54 -20.71
CA CYS A 473 19.37 11.01 -20.06
C CYS A 473 18.95 9.68 -20.67
N ALA A 474 18.93 9.54 -21.99
CA ALA A 474 18.61 8.29 -22.67
C ALA A 474 19.59 7.18 -22.29
N ALA A 475 20.89 7.47 -22.24
CA ALA A 475 21.91 6.51 -21.82
C ALA A 475 21.72 6.07 -20.35
N VAL A 476 21.41 7.01 -19.44
CA VAL A 476 21.15 6.72 -18.03
C VAL A 476 19.90 5.85 -17.90
N VAL A 477 18.81 6.17 -18.59
CA VAL A 477 17.57 5.37 -18.55
C VAL A 477 17.82 3.97 -19.09
N LEU A 478 18.51 3.84 -20.22
CA LEU A 478 18.87 2.53 -20.78
C LEU A 478 19.75 1.74 -19.82
N ALA A 479 20.77 2.35 -19.24
CA ALA A 479 21.62 1.72 -18.25
C ALA A 479 20.80 1.27 -17.01
N ALA A 480 19.93 2.12 -16.49
CA ALA A 480 19.09 1.79 -15.34
C ALA A 480 18.11 0.64 -15.63
N VAL A 481 17.49 0.62 -16.80
CA VAL A 481 16.53 -0.42 -17.18
C VAL A 481 17.22 -1.76 -17.45
N TYR A 482 18.34 -1.78 -18.15
CA TYR A 482 19.00 -3.04 -18.54
C TYR A 482 20.03 -3.52 -17.52
N MET A 483 20.90 -2.63 -17.02
CA MET A 483 21.91 -3.01 -16.02
C MET A 483 21.30 -3.18 -14.63
N GLY A 484 20.33 -2.34 -14.26
CA GLY A 484 19.62 -2.44 -12.97
C GLY A 484 18.87 -3.76 -12.83
N SER A 485 18.24 -4.23 -13.89
CA SER A 485 17.57 -5.54 -13.92
C SER A 485 18.54 -6.71 -13.73
N ILE A 486 19.73 -6.62 -14.35
CA ILE A 486 20.79 -7.64 -14.21
C ILE A 486 21.35 -7.65 -12.78
N VAL A 487 21.64 -6.47 -12.23
CA VAL A 487 22.15 -6.34 -10.86
C VAL A 487 21.14 -6.86 -9.83
N LEU A 488 19.86 -6.51 -9.97
CA LEU A 488 18.79 -7.04 -9.12
C LEU A 488 18.67 -8.56 -9.22
N PHE A 489 18.76 -9.11 -10.41
CA PHE A 489 18.74 -10.56 -10.61
C PHE A 489 19.94 -11.26 -9.95
N ILE A 490 21.15 -10.72 -10.11
CA ILE A 490 22.35 -11.27 -9.44
C ILE A 490 22.23 -11.19 -7.93
N MET A 491 21.72 -10.07 -7.40
CA MET A 491 21.50 -9.92 -5.96
C MET A 491 20.44 -10.89 -5.42
N GLN A 492 19.37 -11.14 -6.17
CA GLN A 492 18.32 -12.10 -5.79
C GLN A 492 18.79 -13.56 -5.89
N SER A 493 19.75 -13.87 -6.76
CA SER A 493 20.31 -15.23 -6.87
C SER A 493 21.48 -15.50 -5.92
N ALA A 494 22.02 -14.45 -5.28
CA ALA A 494 23.10 -14.56 -4.29
C ALA A 494 22.60 -14.53 -2.83
N LEU A 495 21.30 -14.22 -2.61
CA LEU A 495 20.58 -14.30 -1.34
C LEU A 495 19.73 -15.58 -1.29
#